data_e56b73ef8eb0d4392fc0ce3583c25d7f
#
_entry.id   e56b73ef8eb0d4392fc0ce3583c25d7f
#
_cell.length_a   1.000
_cell.length_b   1.000
_cell.length_c   1.000
_cell.angle_alpha   90.00
_cell.angle_beta   90.00
_cell.angle_gamma   90.00
#
_symmetry.space_group_name_H-M   'P 1'
#
loop_
_entity.id
_entity.type
_entity.pdbx_description
1 polymer ?
#
loop_
_entity_poly.entity_id
_entity_poly.type
_entity_poly.pdbx_seq_one_letter_code
_entity_poly.pdbx_strand_id
1 'polypeptide(L)'
;MSSSDALVRRRFALIGAAGYIAPRHMKAIRDTGNELVAALDPNDSVGIIDSYFPEADFFTEFERFDRHVDKLRRKGGKIDYVSICSPNYLHDAHIRFSLRNEAHTVCEKPTVLNPWNLDALQEIERETGCRVFTIQQLRLHPALIALSERVRRAGESSYDVDVTYVTARGHWYRSSWKGDVAKSGGVATNIGLHLFDMLIWVFGPPRQNIVHVNNADCAAGVLVLDRARVRWFLSINAKHLPEAVQLQGARTFRSMVVNGEEIEFSDGFTDLHTASYRRILAGTGFGLDEVRMGVEAVSQIRHASLAAMAGDYHPLCRALDVV
;
A
#
# COMPACT_ATOMS: atom_id res chain seq x y z
N MET A 1 18.28 -2.88 -40.19
CA MET A 1 18.94 -1.75 -39.51
C MET A 1 18.10 -1.45 -38.27
N SER A 2 18.54 -1.99 -37.16
CA SER A 2 17.82 -1.91 -35.86
C SER A 2 18.20 -0.59 -35.21
N SER A 3 17.29 0.35 -35.12
CA SER A 3 17.43 1.47 -34.19
C SER A 3 17.20 0.91 -32.80
N SER A 4 18.27 0.76 -32.02
CA SER A 4 18.19 0.56 -30.58
C SER A 4 17.45 1.76 -29.99
N ASP A 5 16.20 1.58 -29.62
CA ASP A 5 15.52 2.44 -28.64
C ASP A 5 16.33 2.31 -27.35
N ALA A 6 17.33 3.17 -27.18
CA ALA A 6 17.98 3.37 -25.90
C ALA A 6 16.87 3.78 -24.92
N LEU A 7 16.46 2.88 -24.03
CA LEU A 7 15.50 3.16 -22.98
C LEU A 7 15.94 4.44 -22.28
N VAL A 8 15.16 5.51 -22.45
CA VAL A 8 15.46 6.83 -21.85
C VAL A 8 15.50 6.62 -20.35
N ARG A 9 16.67 6.76 -19.74
CA ARG A 9 16.89 6.64 -18.30
C ARG A 9 16.09 7.72 -17.58
N ARG A 10 15.16 7.33 -16.72
CA ARG A 10 14.32 8.24 -15.95
C ARG A 10 15.00 8.62 -14.65
N ARG A 11 14.77 9.85 -14.23
CA ARG A 11 15.33 10.46 -13.02
C ARG A 11 14.30 10.43 -11.91
N PHE A 12 14.65 9.78 -10.79
CA PHE A 12 13.80 9.64 -9.63
C PHE A 12 14.30 10.50 -8.47
N ALA A 13 13.35 10.99 -7.65
CA ALA A 13 13.60 11.38 -6.28
C ALA A 13 12.85 10.43 -5.33
N LEU A 14 13.32 10.31 -4.08
CA LEU A 14 12.74 9.45 -3.06
C LEU A 14 12.51 10.22 -1.77
N ILE A 15 11.29 10.18 -1.24
CA ILE A 15 10.91 10.76 0.05
C ILE A 15 10.62 9.64 1.04
N GLY A 16 11.27 9.68 2.22
CA GLY A 16 11.19 8.62 3.23
C GLY A 16 12.29 7.56 3.06
N ALA A 17 13.52 8.00 2.75
CA ALA A 17 14.65 7.15 2.37
C ALA A 17 15.15 6.23 3.50
N ALA A 18 14.99 6.59 4.78
CA ALA A 18 15.32 5.75 5.93
C ALA A 18 14.19 4.75 6.30
N GLY A 19 13.06 4.79 5.60
CA GLY A 19 11.93 3.92 5.85
C GLY A 19 12.20 2.46 5.47
N TYR A 20 11.58 1.52 6.21
CA TYR A 20 11.73 0.06 5.98
C TYR A 20 11.46 -0.37 4.53
N ILE A 21 10.56 0.33 3.82
CA ILE A 21 10.17 -0.02 2.45
C ILE A 21 11.06 0.63 1.38
N ALA A 22 11.77 1.70 1.71
CA ALA A 22 12.59 2.47 0.78
C ALA A 22 13.62 1.63 0.00
N PRO A 23 14.33 0.64 0.60
CA PRO A 23 15.26 -0.21 -0.14
C PRO A 23 14.61 -0.99 -1.30
N ARG A 24 13.31 -1.35 -1.18
CA ARG A 24 12.58 -2.01 -2.28
C ARG A 24 12.34 -1.07 -3.45
N HIS A 25 12.06 0.20 -3.18
CA HIS A 25 11.93 1.24 -4.20
C HIS A 25 13.29 1.52 -4.87
N MET A 26 14.36 1.67 -4.09
CA MET A 26 15.71 1.86 -4.63
C MET A 26 16.11 0.69 -5.54
N LYS A 27 15.86 -0.55 -5.08
CA LYS A 27 16.08 -1.75 -5.89
C LYS A 27 15.27 -1.70 -7.19
N ALA A 28 13.99 -1.35 -7.13
CA ALA A 28 13.12 -1.29 -8.29
C ALA A 28 13.57 -0.22 -9.31
N ILE A 29 13.96 0.97 -8.84
CA ILE A 29 14.51 2.03 -9.68
C ILE A 29 15.77 1.53 -10.40
N ARG A 30 16.72 0.92 -9.68
CA ARG A 30 17.94 0.36 -10.25
C ARG A 30 17.66 -0.77 -11.23
N ASP A 31 16.84 -1.74 -10.86
CA ASP A 31 16.56 -2.95 -11.66
C ASP A 31 15.73 -2.64 -12.91
N THR A 32 15.16 -1.46 -13.00
CA THR A 32 14.47 -0.94 -14.19
C THR A 32 15.35 0.00 -15.03
N GLY A 33 16.66 0.10 -14.70
CA GLY A 33 17.63 0.86 -15.49
C GLY A 33 17.57 2.38 -15.27
N ASN A 34 16.93 2.83 -14.21
CA ASN A 34 16.75 4.25 -13.88
C ASN A 34 17.71 4.73 -12.82
N GLU A 35 17.67 6.02 -12.49
CA GLU A 35 18.55 6.62 -11.48
C GLU A 35 17.77 7.33 -10.38
N LEU A 36 18.26 7.25 -9.16
CA LEU A 36 17.88 8.09 -8.05
C LEU A 36 18.84 9.28 -7.98
N VAL A 37 18.33 10.50 -8.13
CA VAL A 37 19.16 11.72 -8.14
C VAL A 37 19.08 12.51 -6.86
N ALA A 38 17.99 12.36 -6.09
CA ALA A 38 17.80 13.03 -4.81
C ALA A 38 16.98 12.18 -3.85
N ALA A 39 17.31 12.23 -2.56
CA ALA A 39 16.60 11.53 -1.50
C ALA A 39 16.38 12.44 -0.29
N LEU A 40 15.26 12.24 0.39
CA LEU A 40 14.86 12.97 1.59
C LEU A 40 14.45 12.02 2.70
N ASP A 41 14.99 12.22 3.89
CA ASP A 41 14.44 11.69 5.15
C ASP A 41 14.90 12.55 6.33
N PRO A 42 14.05 12.90 7.30
CA PRO A 42 14.49 13.62 8.49
C PRO A 42 15.50 12.82 9.34
N ASN A 43 15.58 11.49 9.18
CA ASN A 43 16.65 10.67 9.76
C ASN A 43 17.82 10.55 8.78
N ASP A 44 19.03 10.65 9.29
CA ASP A 44 20.28 10.51 8.54
C ASP A 44 20.82 9.07 8.50
N SER A 45 20.10 8.10 9.06
CA SER A 45 20.44 6.66 9.00
C SER A 45 20.10 6.08 7.63
N VAL A 46 20.72 6.60 6.59
CA VAL A 46 20.40 6.30 5.17
C VAL A 46 21.57 5.66 4.39
N GLY A 47 22.57 5.11 5.08
CA GLY A 47 23.73 4.44 4.43
C GLY A 47 23.34 3.34 3.44
N ILE A 48 22.08 2.88 3.46
CA ILE A 48 21.54 1.95 2.45
C ILE A 48 21.52 2.56 1.04
N ILE A 49 21.51 3.88 0.90
CA ILE A 49 21.54 4.58 -0.41
C ILE A 49 22.82 4.21 -1.15
N ASP A 50 23.96 4.08 -0.46
CA ASP A 50 25.25 3.74 -1.05
C ASP A 50 25.23 2.38 -1.78
N SER A 51 24.38 1.45 -1.32
CA SER A 51 24.22 0.12 -1.93
C SER A 51 23.49 0.16 -3.27
N TYR A 52 22.82 1.27 -3.60
CA TYR A 52 22.01 1.42 -4.79
C TYR A 52 22.41 2.62 -5.64
N PHE A 53 22.57 3.81 -5.03
CA PHE A 53 22.79 5.10 -5.69
C PHE A 53 23.71 6.01 -4.88
N PRO A 54 25.03 5.71 -4.80
CA PRO A 54 25.97 6.49 -3.97
C PRO A 54 26.12 7.95 -4.40
N GLU A 55 25.73 8.29 -5.64
CA GLU A 55 25.80 9.65 -6.18
C GLU A 55 24.51 10.47 -5.95
N ALA A 56 23.51 9.90 -5.26
CA ALA A 56 22.25 10.63 -5.00
C ALA A 56 22.47 11.71 -3.94
N ASP A 57 22.00 12.93 -4.22
CA ASP A 57 21.99 14.02 -3.23
C ASP A 57 21.02 13.66 -2.08
N PHE A 58 21.46 13.81 -0.83
CA PHE A 58 20.61 13.53 0.33
C PHE A 58 20.32 14.77 1.16
N PHE A 59 19.07 14.86 1.65
CA PHE A 59 18.55 15.98 2.42
C PHE A 59 17.82 15.47 3.67
N THR A 60 18.02 16.17 4.79
CA THR A 60 17.27 15.94 6.04
C THR A 60 16.09 16.91 6.20
N GLU A 61 16.09 18.02 5.44
CA GLU A 61 15.08 19.07 5.52
C GLU A 61 14.32 19.18 4.22
N PHE A 62 12.98 19.18 4.33
CA PHE A 62 12.10 19.25 3.18
C PHE A 62 12.31 20.53 2.36
N GLU A 63 12.54 21.67 2.99
CA GLU A 63 12.72 22.97 2.34
C GLU A 63 14.00 23.00 1.49
N ARG A 64 15.05 22.31 1.92
CA ARG A 64 16.30 22.18 1.14
C ARG A 64 16.12 21.25 -0.04
N PHE A 65 15.42 20.13 0.16
CA PHE A 65 15.05 19.21 -0.88
C PHE A 65 14.17 19.86 -1.94
N ASP A 66 13.13 20.59 -1.54
CA ASP A 66 12.22 21.33 -2.44
C ASP A 66 13.00 22.33 -3.31
N ARG A 67 13.84 23.15 -2.69
CA ARG A 67 14.70 24.09 -3.44
C ARG A 67 15.65 23.40 -4.41
N HIS A 68 16.18 22.21 -4.04
CA HIS A 68 17.05 21.45 -4.91
C HIS A 68 16.28 20.92 -6.13
N VAL A 69 15.10 20.35 -5.94
CA VAL A 69 14.23 19.84 -7.02
C VAL A 69 13.82 20.96 -7.96
N ASP A 70 13.38 22.10 -7.44
CA ASP A 70 13.05 23.28 -8.24
C ASP A 70 14.27 23.81 -9.02
N LYS A 71 15.45 23.82 -8.41
CA LYS A 71 16.69 24.22 -9.09
C LYS A 71 17.04 23.28 -10.25
N LEU A 72 16.87 21.95 -10.04
CA LEU A 72 17.07 20.96 -11.10
C LEU A 72 16.11 21.22 -12.26
N ARG A 73 14.82 21.40 -11.99
CA ARG A 73 13.80 21.69 -12.98
C ARG A 73 14.13 22.94 -13.80
N ARG A 74 14.47 24.05 -13.15
CA ARG A 74 14.84 25.31 -13.84
C ARG A 74 16.11 25.22 -14.70
N LYS A 75 16.99 24.25 -14.40
CA LYS A 75 18.23 24.00 -15.17
C LYS A 75 18.05 22.95 -16.28
N GLY A 76 16.83 22.53 -16.57
CA GLY A 76 16.53 21.52 -17.59
C GLY A 76 16.81 20.07 -17.15
N GLY A 77 17.15 19.85 -15.89
CA GLY A 77 17.43 18.53 -15.30
C GLY A 77 16.27 18.05 -14.45
N LYS A 78 15.02 18.09 -14.95
CA LYS A 78 13.83 17.75 -14.15
C LYS A 78 13.87 16.31 -13.63
N ILE A 79 13.17 16.09 -12.54
CA ILE A 79 12.85 14.77 -12.02
C ILE A 79 11.62 14.24 -12.77
N ASP A 80 11.67 13.01 -13.26
CA ASP A 80 10.55 12.38 -13.95
C ASP A 80 9.54 11.78 -12.97
N TYR A 81 10.03 11.20 -11.87
CA TYR A 81 9.20 10.52 -10.86
C TYR A 81 9.66 10.84 -9.44
N VAL A 82 8.71 11.00 -8.53
CA VAL A 82 8.96 11.02 -7.09
C VAL A 82 8.37 9.77 -6.45
N SER A 83 9.23 8.94 -5.84
CA SER A 83 8.82 7.80 -5.02
C SER A 83 8.55 8.24 -3.59
N ILE A 84 7.38 7.91 -3.04
CA ILE A 84 6.93 8.34 -1.72
C ILE A 84 6.81 7.14 -0.80
N CYS A 85 7.68 7.08 0.21
CA CYS A 85 7.80 6.06 1.25
C CYS A 85 7.65 6.65 2.66
N SER A 86 7.19 7.88 2.76
CA SER A 86 7.00 8.62 4.02
C SER A 86 5.84 8.05 4.86
N PRO A 87 5.61 8.55 6.08
CA PRO A 87 4.43 8.21 6.86
C PRO A 87 3.11 8.53 6.14
N ASN A 88 2.10 7.69 6.33
CA ASN A 88 0.81 7.75 5.61
C ASN A 88 0.18 9.15 5.55
N TYR A 89 0.20 9.90 6.66
CA TYR A 89 -0.41 11.24 6.75
C TYR A 89 0.29 12.32 5.93
N LEU A 90 1.52 12.05 5.48
CA LEU A 90 2.31 12.96 4.64
C LEU A 90 2.16 12.69 3.15
N HIS A 91 1.56 11.57 2.75
CA HIS A 91 1.48 11.16 1.35
C HIS A 91 0.79 12.22 0.49
N ASP A 92 -0.38 12.74 0.90
CA ASP A 92 -1.10 13.78 0.16
C ASP A 92 -0.22 15.01 -0.12
N ALA A 93 0.48 15.52 0.89
CA ALA A 93 1.36 16.68 0.75
C ALA A 93 2.54 16.40 -0.20
N HIS A 94 3.14 15.22 -0.11
CA HIS A 94 4.27 14.84 -0.95
C HIS A 94 3.84 14.53 -2.39
N ILE A 95 2.65 13.98 -2.60
CA ILE A 95 2.06 13.82 -3.95
C ILE A 95 1.86 15.18 -4.59
N ARG A 96 1.26 16.14 -3.88
CA ARG A 96 1.09 17.53 -4.37
C ARG A 96 2.41 18.20 -4.69
N PHE A 97 3.44 17.97 -3.86
CA PHE A 97 4.80 18.44 -4.14
C PHE A 97 5.31 17.87 -5.48
N SER A 98 5.18 16.55 -5.69
CA SER A 98 5.60 15.88 -6.93
C SER A 98 4.93 16.50 -8.16
N LEU A 99 3.60 16.56 -8.14
CA LEU A 99 2.79 17.06 -9.26
C LEU A 99 3.11 18.52 -9.60
N ARG A 100 3.28 19.40 -8.59
CA ARG A 100 3.67 20.81 -8.81
C ARG A 100 5.07 20.97 -9.39
N ASN A 101 5.95 19.99 -9.17
CA ASN A 101 7.28 19.95 -9.80
C ASN A 101 7.28 19.23 -11.15
N GLU A 102 6.10 19.00 -11.73
CA GLU A 102 5.91 18.36 -13.05
C GLU A 102 6.51 16.94 -13.09
N ALA A 103 6.50 16.24 -11.95
CA ALA A 103 6.95 14.86 -11.83
C ALA A 103 5.77 13.91 -11.59
N HIS A 104 5.80 12.74 -12.22
CA HIS A 104 4.90 11.66 -11.87
C HIS A 104 5.19 11.16 -10.45
N THR A 105 4.20 10.56 -9.81
CA THR A 105 4.34 10.04 -8.44
C THR A 105 4.25 8.52 -8.41
N VAL A 106 5.11 7.87 -7.62
CA VAL A 106 4.98 6.48 -7.21
C VAL A 106 4.80 6.46 -5.69
N CYS A 107 3.59 6.22 -5.21
CA CYS A 107 3.27 6.31 -3.79
C CYS A 107 3.03 4.94 -3.15
N GLU A 108 3.60 4.74 -1.96
CA GLU A 108 3.23 3.61 -1.11
C GLU A 108 1.77 3.70 -0.65
N LYS A 109 1.22 2.54 -0.31
CA LYS A 109 -0.14 2.46 0.26
C LYS A 109 -0.15 2.85 1.75
N PRO A 110 -1.20 3.49 2.24
CA PRO A 110 -2.34 4.04 1.51
C PRO A 110 -1.93 5.28 0.71
N THR A 111 -2.44 5.45 -0.48
CA THR A 111 -2.16 6.66 -1.28
C THR A 111 -2.54 7.91 -0.50
N VAL A 112 -3.69 7.89 0.15
CA VAL A 112 -4.20 8.92 1.05
C VAL A 112 -5.01 8.28 2.18
N LEU A 113 -5.24 9.03 3.26
CA LEU A 113 -6.05 8.57 4.40
C LEU A 113 -7.56 8.78 4.19
N ASN A 114 -7.93 9.73 3.34
CA ASN A 114 -9.34 10.13 3.17
C ASN A 114 -9.72 10.18 1.69
N PRO A 115 -10.92 9.69 1.32
CA PRO A 115 -11.37 9.64 -0.08
C PRO A 115 -11.39 11.01 -0.79
N TRP A 116 -11.80 12.08 -0.11
CA TRP A 116 -11.84 13.44 -0.69
C TRP A 116 -10.46 13.98 -1.12
N ASN A 117 -9.36 13.44 -0.57
CA ASN A 117 -8.02 13.78 -1.04
C ASN A 117 -7.78 13.23 -2.45
N LEU A 118 -8.40 12.08 -2.81
CA LEU A 118 -8.28 11.54 -4.18
C LEU A 118 -8.88 12.49 -5.20
N ASP A 119 -10.04 13.09 -4.89
CA ASP A 119 -10.72 14.03 -5.79
C ASP A 119 -9.81 15.24 -6.09
N ALA A 120 -9.25 15.82 -5.02
CA ALA A 120 -8.32 16.95 -5.16
C ALA A 120 -7.03 16.58 -5.91
N LEU A 121 -6.49 15.36 -5.71
CA LEU A 121 -5.32 14.90 -6.44
C LEU A 121 -5.62 14.65 -7.92
N GLN A 122 -6.80 14.15 -8.27
CA GLN A 122 -7.23 13.99 -9.66
C GLN A 122 -7.38 15.34 -10.38
N GLU A 123 -7.79 16.39 -9.68
CA GLU A 123 -7.80 17.76 -10.24
C GLU A 123 -6.39 18.19 -10.59
N ILE A 124 -5.43 18.01 -9.69
CA ILE A 124 -4.04 18.39 -9.93
C ILE A 124 -3.40 17.51 -11.04
N GLU A 125 -3.73 16.22 -11.13
CA GLU A 125 -3.31 15.37 -12.26
C GLU A 125 -3.75 15.96 -13.60
N ARG A 126 -5.01 16.41 -13.68
CA ARG A 126 -5.55 17.04 -14.92
C ARG A 126 -4.88 18.38 -15.25
N GLU A 127 -4.59 19.18 -14.24
CA GLU A 127 -3.94 20.49 -14.40
C GLU A 127 -2.47 20.33 -14.84
N THR A 128 -1.75 19.39 -14.27
CA THR A 128 -0.30 19.23 -14.50
C THR A 128 0.05 18.28 -15.65
N GLY A 129 -0.88 17.40 -16.04
CA GLY A 129 -0.62 16.29 -16.96
C GLY A 129 0.25 15.18 -16.36
N CYS A 130 0.62 15.30 -15.09
CA CYS A 130 1.37 14.26 -14.36
C CYS A 130 0.41 13.24 -13.76
N ARG A 131 0.92 12.03 -13.46
CA ARG A 131 0.13 10.91 -12.96
C ARG A 131 0.60 10.48 -11.57
N VAL A 132 -0.33 10.04 -10.76
CA VAL A 132 -0.08 9.38 -9.48
C VAL A 132 -0.30 7.88 -9.64
N PHE A 133 0.70 7.10 -9.32
CA PHE A 133 0.65 5.64 -9.31
C PHE A 133 0.82 5.14 -7.88
N THR A 134 0.06 4.13 -7.51
CA THR A 134 0.11 3.52 -6.17
C THR A 134 0.67 2.11 -6.26
N ILE A 135 1.47 1.74 -5.26
CA ILE A 135 1.98 0.37 -5.12
C ILE A 135 0.87 -0.54 -4.61
N GLN A 136 0.29 -1.33 -5.52
CA GLN A 136 -0.72 -2.37 -5.23
C GLN A 136 -0.15 -3.75 -5.58
N GLN A 137 0.92 -4.13 -4.87
CA GLN A 137 1.72 -5.31 -5.21
C GLN A 137 0.93 -6.62 -5.16
N LEU A 138 -0.12 -6.74 -4.33
CA LEU A 138 -0.94 -7.96 -4.27
C LEU A 138 -1.65 -8.25 -5.59
N ARG A 139 -2.06 -7.22 -6.34
CA ARG A 139 -2.66 -7.39 -7.67
C ARG A 139 -1.68 -7.99 -8.71
N LEU A 140 -0.39 -8.04 -8.40
CA LEU A 140 0.65 -8.61 -9.25
C LEU A 140 1.12 -9.98 -8.78
N HIS A 141 0.55 -10.50 -7.68
CA HIS A 141 0.92 -11.81 -7.16
C HIS A 141 0.32 -12.92 -8.03
N PRO A 142 1.11 -13.91 -8.50
CA PRO A 142 0.64 -14.94 -9.44
C PRO A 142 -0.60 -15.71 -8.97
N ALA A 143 -0.63 -16.14 -7.70
CA ALA A 143 -1.77 -16.86 -7.14
C ALA A 143 -3.05 -16.02 -7.12
N LEU A 144 -2.93 -14.70 -6.85
CA LEU A 144 -4.06 -13.78 -6.84
C LEU A 144 -4.54 -13.42 -8.24
N ILE A 145 -3.64 -13.34 -9.21
CA ILE A 145 -4.00 -13.23 -10.64
C ILE A 145 -4.81 -14.46 -11.07
N ALA A 146 -4.32 -15.68 -10.76
CA ALA A 146 -5.02 -16.91 -11.08
C ALA A 146 -6.41 -16.99 -10.40
N LEU A 147 -6.51 -16.57 -9.13
CA LEU A 147 -7.79 -16.48 -8.42
C LEU A 147 -8.74 -15.50 -9.12
N SER A 148 -8.28 -14.30 -9.47
CA SER A 148 -9.08 -13.28 -10.15
C SER A 148 -9.60 -13.78 -11.50
N GLU A 149 -8.77 -14.52 -12.25
CA GLU A 149 -9.20 -15.14 -13.52
C GLU A 149 -10.23 -16.24 -13.29
N ARG A 150 -10.04 -17.11 -12.27
CA ARG A 150 -11.01 -18.14 -11.87
C ARG A 150 -12.37 -17.54 -11.54
N VAL A 151 -12.35 -16.48 -10.72
CA VAL A 151 -13.57 -15.76 -10.32
C VAL A 151 -14.26 -15.15 -11.54
N ARG A 152 -13.55 -14.51 -12.44
CA ARG A 152 -14.13 -13.92 -13.66
C ARG A 152 -14.78 -14.97 -14.58
N ARG A 153 -14.16 -16.14 -14.72
CA ARG A 153 -14.69 -17.23 -15.58
C ARG A 153 -15.93 -17.91 -15.00
N ALA A 154 -16.08 -17.92 -13.67
CA ALA A 154 -17.19 -18.63 -13.00
C ALA A 154 -18.55 -17.91 -13.07
N GLY A 155 -18.68 -16.79 -13.79
CA GLY A 155 -19.94 -16.06 -13.97
C GLY A 155 -20.46 -15.47 -12.65
N GLU A 156 -21.75 -15.67 -12.33
CA GLU A 156 -22.44 -15.09 -11.17
C GLU A 156 -22.23 -15.84 -9.85
N SER A 157 -21.25 -16.73 -9.74
CA SER A 157 -20.98 -17.49 -8.51
C SER A 157 -20.62 -16.56 -7.35
N SER A 158 -21.17 -16.84 -6.18
CA SER A 158 -20.83 -16.18 -4.92
C SER A 158 -19.80 -16.99 -4.15
N TYR A 159 -18.85 -16.34 -3.52
CA TYR A 159 -17.77 -16.97 -2.77
C TYR A 159 -17.87 -16.64 -1.28
N ASP A 160 -17.64 -17.65 -0.45
CA ASP A 160 -17.47 -17.52 1.00
C ASP A 160 -15.99 -17.44 1.32
N VAL A 161 -15.55 -16.36 1.97
CA VAL A 161 -14.13 -16.05 2.14
C VAL A 161 -13.82 -15.69 3.57
N ASP A 162 -12.79 -16.34 4.14
CA ASP A 162 -12.18 -15.92 5.40
C ASP A 162 -10.80 -15.35 5.15
N VAL A 163 -10.53 -14.15 5.66
CA VAL A 163 -9.21 -13.50 5.56
C VAL A 163 -8.69 -13.16 6.94
N THR A 164 -7.52 -13.70 7.26
CA THR A 164 -6.80 -13.42 8.50
C THR A 164 -5.46 -12.76 8.19
N TYR A 165 -5.16 -11.65 8.84
CA TYR A 165 -3.83 -11.08 8.84
C TYR A 165 -3.44 -10.60 10.24
N VAL A 166 -2.57 -11.36 10.90
CA VAL A 166 -1.97 -10.98 12.17
C VAL A 166 -0.49 -10.69 11.93
N THR A 167 -0.02 -9.53 12.34
CA THR A 167 1.38 -9.14 12.24
C THR A 167 1.81 -8.50 13.56
N ALA A 168 2.37 -9.33 14.46
CA ALA A 168 2.75 -8.91 15.80
C ALA A 168 3.72 -7.73 15.79
N ARG A 169 3.36 -6.66 16.49
CA ARG A 169 4.18 -5.46 16.63
C ARG A 169 4.60 -5.28 18.10
N GLY A 170 5.79 -4.72 18.29
CA GLY A 170 6.30 -4.37 19.61
C GLY A 170 5.78 -2.99 20.08
N HIS A 171 6.21 -2.58 21.28
CA HIS A 171 5.83 -1.28 21.87
C HIS A 171 6.14 -0.08 20.99
N TRP A 172 7.22 -0.13 20.21
CA TRP A 172 7.61 0.90 19.25
C TRP A 172 6.50 1.31 18.28
N TYR A 173 5.62 0.37 17.91
CA TYR A 173 4.53 0.64 16.98
C TYR A 173 3.58 1.69 17.55
N ARG A 174 3.21 1.56 18.82
CA ARG A 174 2.30 2.48 19.52
C ARG A 174 2.94 3.84 19.80
N SER A 175 4.27 3.88 20.01
CA SER A 175 5.02 5.11 20.24
C SER A 175 5.37 5.85 18.94
N SER A 176 5.19 5.22 17.77
CA SER A 176 5.43 5.82 16.45
C SER A 176 4.13 6.40 15.87
N TRP A 177 4.26 7.10 14.74
CA TRP A 177 3.10 7.58 13.98
C TRP A 177 2.10 6.48 13.60
N LYS A 178 2.52 5.20 13.60
CA LYS A 178 1.66 4.04 13.28
C LYS A 178 0.61 3.78 14.35
N GLY A 179 0.89 4.10 15.62
CA GLY A 179 -0.06 3.99 16.73
C GLY A 179 -1.08 5.14 16.80
N ASP A 180 -0.81 6.23 16.12
CA ASP A 180 -1.72 7.38 16.03
C ASP A 180 -2.70 7.19 14.86
N VAL A 181 -3.99 7.01 15.18
CA VAL A 181 -5.05 6.78 14.18
C VAL A 181 -5.18 7.93 13.19
N ALA A 182 -4.97 9.18 13.62
CA ALA A 182 -5.03 10.35 12.75
C ALA A 182 -3.89 10.33 11.70
N LYS A 183 -2.76 9.70 12.03
CA LYS A 183 -1.58 9.63 11.15
C LYS A 183 -1.52 8.35 10.33
N SER A 184 -1.94 7.22 10.90
CA SER A 184 -1.86 5.91 10.26
C SER A 184 -3.15 5.49 9.54
N GLY A 185 -4.29 6.01 9.97
CA GLY A 185 -5.62 5.55 9.60
C GLY A 185 -6.10 4.34 10.41
N GLY A 186 -5.38 3.93 11.46
CA GLY A 186 -5.68 2.76 12.29
C GLY A 186 -5.26 1.43 11.67
N VAL A 187 -5.58 0.33 12.36
CA VAL A 187 -5.16 -1.03 11.96
C VAL A 187 -5.66 -1.39 10.56
N ALA A 188 -6.95 -1.18 10.28
CA ALA A 188 -7.56 -1.51 9.00
C ALA A 188 -6.89 -0.79 7.82
N THR A 189 -6.56 0.49 7.96
CA THR A 189 -5.86 1.25 6.91
C THR A 189 -4.40 0.83 6.81
N ASN A 190 -3.68 0.83 7.94
CA ASN A 190 -2.22 0.68 7.91
C ASN A 190 -1.76 -0.71 7.46
N ILE A 191 -2.42 -1.78 7.93
CA ILE A 191 -2.05 -3.15 7.57
C ILE A 191 -3.05 -3.82 6.64
N GLY A 192 -4.31 -3.37 6.57
CA GLY A 192 -5.39 -4.03 5.85
C GLY A 192 -5.68 -3.49 4.45
N LEU A 193 -5.35 -2.23 4.14
CA LEU A 193 -5.74 -1.61 2.86
C LEU A 193 -5.42 -2.48 1.65
N HIS A 194 -4.20 -3.03 1.58
CA HIS A 194 -3.78 -3.85 0.44
C HIS A 194 -4.56 -5.17 0.32
N LEU A 195 -5.10 -5.70 1.43
CA LEU A 195 -6.00 -6.85 1.41
C LEU A 195 -7.39 -6.46 0.92
N PHE A 196 -7.95 -5.35 1.42
CA PHE A 196 -9.25 -4.86 0.95
C PHE A 196 -9.21 -4.48 -0.52
N ASP A 197 -8.14 -3.81 -0.96
CA ASP A 197 -7.92 -3.49 -2.36
C ASP A 197 -7.86 -4.75 -3.24
N MET A 198 -7.12 -5.75 -2.82
CA MET A 198 -7.02 -7.05 -3.51
C MET A 198 -8.38 -7.77 -3.56
N LEU A 199 -9.12 -7.83 -2.43
CA LEU A 199 -10.43 -8.46 -2.37
C LEU A 199 -11.43 -7.79 -3.32
N ILE A 200 -11.44 -6.46 -3.35
CA ILE A 200 -12.29 -5.67 -4.26
C ILE A 200 -11.89 -5.95 -5.72
N TRP A 201 -10.61 -6.00 -6.01
CA TRP A 201 -10.12 -6.28 -7.35
C TRP A 201 -10.47 -7.70 -7.84
N VAL A 202 -10.49 -8.70 -6.93
CA VAL A 202 -10.82 -10.09 -7.25
C VAL A 202 -12.33 -10.31 -7.35
N PHE A 203 -13.10 -9.82 -6.36
CA PHE A 203 -14.50 -10.19 -6.16
C PHE A 203 -15.51 -9.07 -6.50
N GLY A 204 -15.03 -7.94 -6.98
CA GLY A 204 -15.86 -6.81 -7.37
C GLY A 204 -16.13 -5.79 -6.26
N PRO A 205 -16.87 -4.71 -6.58
CA PRO A 205 -17.11 -3.60 -5.68
C PRO A 205 -17.82 -3.97 -4.37
N PRO A 206 -17.58 -3.21 -3.29
CA PRO A 206 -18.23 -3.41 -2.01
C PRO A 206 -19.71 -3.00 -2.06
N ARG A 207 -20.58 -3.85 -1.50
CA ARG A 207 -22.01 -3.63 -1.30
C ARG A 207 -22.35 -3.26 0.14
N GLN A 208 -21.65 -3.86 1.10
CA GLN A 208 -21.85 -3.61 2.51
C GLN A 208 -20.55 -3.83 3.28
N ASN A 209 -20.32 -3.02 4.31
CA ASN A 209 -19.18 -3.13 5.20
C ASN A 209 -19.68 -3.12 6.64
N ILE A 210 -19.61 -4.25 7.33
CA ILE A 210 -20.05 -4.44 8.71
C ILE A 210 -18.80 -4.56 9.57
N VAL A 211 -18.66 -3.72 10.59
CA VAL A 211 -17.49 -3.72 11.48
C VAL A 211 -17.93 -4.18 12.86
N HIS A 212 -17.34 -5.26 13.34
CA HIS A 212 -17.61 -5.81 14.68
C HIS A 212 -16.59 -5.34 15.71
N VAL A 213 -15.33 -5.18 15.30
CA VAL A 213 -14.24 -4.76 16.17
C VAL A 213 -13.40 -3.71 15.41
N ASN A 214 -13.07 -2.63 16.10
CA ASN A 214 -12.13 -1.62 15.60
C ASN A 214 -11.49 -0.90 16.79
N ASN A 215 -10.30 -1.35 17.19
CA ASN A 215 -9.56 -0.80 18.32
C ASN A 215 -8.08 -0.61 18.00
N ALA A 216 -7.26 -0.26 18.99
CA ALA A 216 -5.84 0.00 18.81
C ALA A 216 -5.03 -1.23 18.36
N ASP A 217 -5.50 -2.44 18.62
CA ASP A 217 -4.78 -3.69 18.39
C ASP A 217 -5.34 -4.51 17.22
N CYS A 218 -6.63 -4.45 16.99
CA CYS A 218 -7.29 -5.25 15.96
C CYS A 218 -8.51 -4.57 15.37
N ALA A 219 -8.88 -5.05 14.19
CA ALA A 219 -10.12 -4.72 13.52
C ALA A 219 -10.68 -6.00 12.85
N ALA A 220 -12.01 -6.17 12.89
CA ALA A 220 -12.66 -7.33 12.31
C ALA A 220 -14.07 -6.99 11.86
N GLY A 221 -14.54 -7.70 10.83
CA GLY A 221 -15.87 -7.47 10.29
C GLY A 221 -16.23 -8.38 9.15
N VAL A 222 -17.27 -8.00 8.43
CA VAL A 222 -17.73 -8.65 7.20
C VAL A 222 -17.81 -7.63 6.08
N LEU A 223 -17.16 -7.91 4.97
CA LEU A 223 -17.23 -7.13 3.74
C LEU A 223 -18.02 -7.94 2.70
N VAL A 224 -19.17 -7.43 2.31
CA VAL A 224 -19.98 -8.01 1.23
C VAL A 224 -19.56 -7.33 -0.07
N LEU A 225 -19.06 -8.14 -1.00
CA LEU A 225 -18.67 -7.74 -2.35
C LEU A 225 -19.68 -8.26 -3.37
N ASP A 226 -19.63 -7.80 -4.60
CA ASP A 226 -20.53 -8.29 -5.67
C ASP A 226 -20.53 -9.81 -5.76
N ARG A 227 -19.37 -10.44 -5.58
CA ARG A 227 -19.16 -11.86 -5.81
C ARG A 227 -18.63 -12.62 -4.59
N ALA A 228 -18.52 -11.98 -3.42
CA ALA A 228 -18.05 -12.64 -2.22
C ALA A 228 -18.65 -12.05 -0.95
N ARG A 229 -18.77 -12.92 0.04
CA ARG A 229 -18.96 -12.55 1.44
C ARG A 229 -17.65 -12.84 2.17
N VAL A 230 -16.99 -11.80 2.67
CA VAL A 230 -15.65 -11.89 3.26
C VAL A 230 -15.73 -11.60 4.75
N ARG A 231 -15.46 -12.59 5.59
CA ARG A 231 -15.16 -12.37 7.02
C ARG A 231 -13.68 -12.04 7.14
N TRP A 232 -13.36 -10.93 7.75
CA TRP A 232 -11.98 -10.49 7.85
C TRP A 232 -11.56 -10.18 9.29
N PHE A 233 -10.30 -10.52 9.61
CA PHE A 233 -9.68 -10.26 10.90
C PHE A 233 -8.25 -9.75 10.71
N LEU A 234 -7.98 -8.56 11.25
CA LEU A 234 -6.67 -7.90 11.18
C LEU A 234 -6.17 -7.63 12.59
N SER A 235 -4.90 -7.93 12.89
CA SER A 235 -4.34 -7.66 14.20
C SER A 235 -2.85 -7.36 14.19
N ILE A 236 -2.43 -6.51 15.14
CA ILE A 236 -1.02 -6.26 15.47
C ILE A 236 -0.61 -6.90 16.81
N ASN A 237 -1.52 -7.59 17.48
CA ASN A 237 -1.31 -8.20 18.78
C ASN A 237 -0.82 -9.64 18.61
N ALA A 238 0.33 -9.98 19.23
CA ALA A 238 0.91 -11.31 19.18
C ALA A 238 -0.01 -12.40 19.76
N LYS A 239 -0.88 -12.06 20.72
CA LYS A 239 -1.82 -13.01 21.35
C LYS A 239 -2.86 -13.55 20.36
N HIS A 240 -3.08 -12.87 19.23
CA HIS A 240 -4.03 -13.29 18.20
C HIS A 240 -3.41 -14.19 17.13
N LEU A 241 -2.10 -14.49 17.23
CA LEU A 241 -1.46 -15.49 16.36
C LEU A 241 -1.98 -16.89 16.72
N PRO A 242 -2.25 -17.76 15.74
CA PRO A 242 -2.53 -19.17 16.00
C PRO A 242 -1.41 -19.83 16.82
N GLU A 243 -1.73 -20.73 17.74
CA GLU A 243 -0.78 -21.37 18.66
C GLU A 243 0.40 -22.03 17.90
N ALA A 244 0.09 -22.75 16.83
CA ALA A 244 1.12 -23.37 15.97
C ALA A 244 2.12 -22.37 15.38
N VAL A 245 1.66 -21.17 15.04
CA VAL A 245 2.51 -20.09 14.52
C VAL A 245 3.36 -19.47 15.61
N GLN A 246 2.79 -19.32 16.83
CA GLN A 246 3.53 -18.83 17.99
C GLN A 246 4.66 -19.80 18.39
N LEU A 247 4.39 -21.11 18.41
CA LEU A 247 5.37 -22.16 18.73
C LEU A 247 6.55 -22.19 17.75
N GLN A 248 6.33 -21.80 16.49
CA GLN A 248 7.39 -21.65 15.49
C GLN A 248 8.18 -20.34 15.62
N GLY A 249 7.86 -19.47 16.57
CA GLY A 249 8.47 -18.16 16.75
C GLY A 249 8.12 -17.15 15.65
N ALA A 250 7.18 -17.46 14.76
CA ALA A 250 6.75 -16.56 13.70
C ALA A 250 5.93 -15.41 14.27
N ARG A 251 6.12 -14.22 13.69
CA ARG A 251 5.45 -12.98 14.11
C ARG A 251 4.35 -12.52 13.17
N THR A 252 4.13 -13.25 12.09
CA THR A 252 3.15 -12.91 11.06
C THR A 252 2.42 -14.17 10.64
N PHE A 253 1.10 -14.05 10.52
CA PHE A 253 0.22 -15.06 9.97
C PHE A 253 -0.71 -14.40 8.96
N ARG A 254 -0.75 -14.96 7.76
CA ARG A 254 -1.70 -14.61 6.71
C ARG A 254 -2.40 -15.87 6.24
N SER A 255 -3.70 -15.76 6.04
CA SER A 255 -4.52 -16.84 5.52
C SER A 255 -5.66 -16.22 4.70
N MET A 256 -5.98 -16.82 3.59
CA MET A 256 -7.18 -16.54 2.82
C MET A 256 -7.78 -17.87 2.38
N VAL A 257 -8.94 -18.19 2.93
CA VAL A 257 -9.71 -19.41 2.60
C VAL A 257 -10.89 -19.00 1.72
N VAL A 258 -11.00 -19.58 0.53
CA VAL A 258 -12.06 -19.31 -0.43
C VAL A 258 -12.86 -20.58 -0.65
N ASN A 259 -14.14 -20.62 -0.25
CA ASN A 259 -15.01 -21.81 -0.31
C ASN A 259 -14.34 -23.05 0.32
N GLY A 260 -13.60 -22.90 1.42
CA GLY A 260 -12.88 -23.96 2.12
C GLY A 260 -11.50 -24.32 1.53
N GLU A 261 -11.07 -23.70 0.44
CA GLU A 261 -9.74 -23.88 -0.16
C GLU A 261 -8.79 -22.75 0.30
N GLU A 262 -7.64 -23.10 0.89
CA GLU A 262 -6.59 -22.14 1.26
C GLU A 262 -5.90 -21.60 -0.01
N ILE A 263 -5.83 -20.28 -0.13
CA ILE A 263 -5.11 -19.62 -1.21
C ILE A 263 -3.75 -19.13 -0.64
N GLU A 264 -2.68 -19.79 -1.05
CA GLU A 264 -1.34 -19.42 -0.60
C GLU A 264 -0.81 -18.20 -1.36
N PHE A 265 -0.55 -17.13 -0.63
CA PHE A 265 0.00 -15.89 -1.17
C PHE A 265 0.99 -15.20 -0.21
N SER A 266 1.52 -15.95 0.76
CA SER A 266 2.48 -15.42 1.76
C SER A 266 3.89 -15.29 1.18
N ASP A 267 4.23 -16.07 0.17
CA ASP A 267 5.51 -16.06 -0.54
C ASP A 267 5.44 -15.26 -1.85
N GLY A 268 6.57 -15.05 -2.50
CA GLY A 268 6.59 -14.42 -3.84
C GLY A 268 6.59 -12.88 -3.84
N PHE A 269 6.78 -12.22 -2.70
CA PHE A 269 6.78 -10.75 -2.61
C PHE A 269 8.09 -10.06 -3.06
N THR A 270 9.15 -10.83 -3.34
CA THR A 270 10.52 -10.29 -3.45
C THR A 270 10.67 -9.27 -4.58
N ASP A 271 9.99 -9.47 -5.71
CA ASP A 271 10.15 -8.64 -6.91
C ASP A 271 8.88 -7.87 -7.31
N LEU A 272 7.83 -7.89 -6.49
CA LEU A 272 6.56 -7.24 -6.85
C LEU A 272 6.67 -5.71 -6.94
N HIS A 273 7.60 -5.08 -6.20
CA HIS A 273 7.89 -3.65 -6.39
C HIS A 273 8.53 -3.40 -7.76
N THR A 274 9.52 -4.19 -8.16
CA THR A 274 10.13 -4.08 -9.49
C THR A 274 9.10 -4.33 -10.60
N ALA A 275 8.19 -5.29 -10.43
CA ALA A 275 7.07 -5.51 -11.36
C ALA A 275 6.12 -4.30 -11.42
N SER A 276 5.82 -3.67 -10.27
CA SER A 276 5.03 -2.43 -10.21
C SER A 276 5.70 -1.30 -10.99
N TYR A 277 7.01 -1.10 -10.80
CA TYR A 277 7.77 -0.06 -11.50
C TYR A 277 7.80 -0.30 -13.02
N ARG A 278 7.98 -1.55 -13.48
CA ARG A 278 7.90 -1.88 -14.92
C ARG A 278 6.54 -1.48 -15.51
N ARG A 279 5.44 -1.76 -14.82
CA ARG A 279 4.11 -1.37 -15.25
C ARG A 279 3.92 0.15 -15.25
N ILE A 280 4.40 0.84 -14.21
CA ILE A 280 4.33 2.30 -14.11
C ILE A 280 5.08 2.95 -15.26
N LEU A 281 6.29 2.51 -15.54
CA LEU A 281 7.11 3.02 -16.65
C LEU A 281 6.51 2.73 -18.03
N ALA A 282 5.75 1.64 -18.14
CA ALA A 282 4.96 1.31 -19.34
C ALA A 282 3.60 2.05 -19.41
N GLY A 283 3.28 2.94 -18.44
CA GLY A 283 2.01 3.66 -18.39
C GLY A 283 0.79 2.83 -17.94
N THR A 284 1.02 1.60 -17.44
CA THR A 284 -0.03 0.66 -17.00
C THR A 284 -0.03 0.41 -15.50
N GLY A 285 0.56 1.32 -14.72
CA GLY A 285 0.51 1.32 -13.25
C GLY A 285 -0.91 1.59 -12.73
N PHE A 286 -1.16 1.28 -11.45
CA PHE A 286 -2.45 1.52 -10.80
C PHE A 286 -2.55 2.99 -10.36
N GLY A 287 -3.53 3.72 -10.91
CA GLY A 287 -3.77 5.13 -10.65
C GLY A 287 -4.77 5.39 -9.52
N LEU A 288 -5.19 6.65 -9.39
CA LEU A 288 -6.10 7.09 -8.32
C LEU A 288 -7.49 6.45 -8.43
N ASP A 289 -8.00 6.23 -9.65
CA ASP A 289 -9.31 5.60 -9.85
C ASP A 289 -9.32 4.15 -9.38
N GLU A 290 -8.26 3.41 -9.69
CA GLU A 290 -8.18 1.99 -9.34
C GLU A 290 -8.09 1.74 -7.84
N VAL A 291 -7.58 2.69 -7.05
CA VAL A 291 -7.43 2.51 -5.59
C VAL A 291 -8.56 3.12 -4.78
N ARG A 292 -9.45 3.87 -5.41
CA ARG A 292 -10.54 4.62 -4.76
C ARG A 292 -11.37 3.75 -3.84
N MET A 293 -11.92 2.65 -4.34
CA MET A 293 -12.78 1.76 -3.56
C MET A 293 -12.09 1.17 -2.33
N GLY A 294 -10.80 0.87 -2.43
CA GLY A 294 -10.00 0.41 -1.28
C GLY A 294 -9.84 1.48 -0.22
N VAL A 295 -9.56 2.73 -0.61
CA VAL A 295 -9.47 3.87 0.31
C VAL A 295 -10.82 4.18 0.96
N GLU A 296 -11.91 4.12 0.21
CA GLU A 296 -13.28 4.31 0.72
C GLU A 296 -13.65 3.21 1.72
N ALA A 297 -13.35 1.94 1.43
CA ALA A 297 -13.63 0.82 2.32
C ALA A 297 -12.94 0.98 3.68
N VAL A 298 -11.63 1.29 3.71
CA VAL A 298 -10.92 1.50 4.99
C VAL A 298 -11.33 2.78 5.71
N SER A 299 -11.73 3.82 4.98
CA SER A 299 -12.32 5.03 5.57
C SER A 299 -13.66 4.74 6.23
N GLN A 300 -14.52 3.94 5.60
CA GLN A 300 -15.78 3.48 6.21
C GLN A 300 -15.53 2.67 7.48
N ILE A 301 -14.56 1.72 7.45
CA ILE A 301 -14.19 0.93 8.64
C ILE A 301 -13.76 1.85 9.80
N ARG A 302 -12.94 2.86 9.50
CA ARG A 302 -12.43 3.78 10.53
C ARG A 302 -13.54 4.58 11.23
N HIS A 303 -14.61 4.90 10.54
CA HIS A 303 -15.72 5.73 11.05
C HIS A 303 -17.00 4.91 11.34
N ALA A 304 -16.94 3.59 11.21
CA ALA A 304 -18.12 2.74 11.40
C ALA A 304 -18.55 2.70 12.86
N SER A 305 -19.88 2.69 13.08
CA SER A 305 -20.42 2.21 14.33
C SER A 305 -20.28 0.69 14.41
N LEU A 306 -19.85 0.17 15.56
CA LEU A 306 -19.64 -1.26 15.73
C LEU A 306 -20.97 -2.01 15.77
N ALA A 307 -21.10 -3.05 14.96
CA ALA A 307 -22.20 -3.98 14.98
C ALA A 307 -21.97 -5.06 16.03
N ALA A 308 -23.02 -5.54 16.67
CA ALA A 308 -22.95 -6.68 17.58
C ALA A 308 -22.37 -7.92 16.87
N MET A 309 -21.60 -8.73 17.60
CA MET A 309 -21.13 -10.02 17.12
C MET A 309 -22.28 -11.05 17.15
N ALA A 310 -23.18 -10.93 16.20
CA ALA A 310 -24.31 -11.82 16.00
C ALA A 310 -24.38 -12.27 14.55
N GLY A 311 -24.75 -13.52 14.32
CA GLY A 311 -24.81 -14.09 12.97
C GLY A 311 -23.44 -14.46 12.41
N ASP A 312 -23.04 -13.77 11.35
CA ASP A 312 -21.82 -14.09 10.59
C ASP A 312 -20.69 -13.13 10.99
N TYR A 313 -19.61 -13.68 11.52
CA TYR A 313 -18.38 -12.95 11.87
C TYR A 313 -17.16 -13.87 11.82
N HIS A 314 -15.97 -13.30 11.72
CA HIS A 314 -14.73 -14.07 11.63
C HIS A 314 -14.49 -14.95 12.87
N PRO A 315 -14.11 -16.23 12.72
CA PRO A 315 -13.96 -17.16 13.84
C PRO A 315 -13.05 -16.67 14.97
N LEU A 316 -11.96 -15.97 14.66
CA LEU A 316 -11.05 -15.42 15.67
C LEU A 316 -11.68 -14.35 16.56
N CYS A 317 -12.80 -13.78 16.17
CA CYS A 317 -13.54 -12.84 17.04
C CYS A 317 -14.08 -13.52 18.31
N ARG A 318 -14.31 -14.86 18.30
CA ARG A 318 -14.76 -15.62 19.48
C ARG A 318 -13.73 -15.64 20.59
N ALA A 319 -12.45 -15.53 20.26
CA ALA A 319 -11.35 -15.54 21.21
C ALA A 319 -10.99 -14.12 21.73
N LEU A 320 -11.70 -13.10 21.24
CA LEU A 320 -11.54 -11.76 21.78
C LEU A 320 -12.35 -11.66 23.08
N ASP A 321 -11.68 -11.34 24.20
CA ASP A 321 -12.35 -10.91 25.41
C ASP A 321 -13.06 -9.59 25.09
N VAL A 322 -14.34 -9.69 24.74
CA VAL A 322 -15.19 -8.52 24.53
C VAL A 322 -15.55 -8.01 25.93
N VAL A 323 -14.76 -7.04 26.41
CA VAL A 323 -15.14 -6.24 27.57
C VAL A 323 -15.95 -5.05 27.07
#